data_33629d67f03b2a61573b882ce92e21c7
#
_entry.id   33629d67f03b2a61573b882ce92e21c7
#
_cell.length_a   1.000
_cell.length_b   1.000
_cell.length_c   1.000
_cell.angle_alpha   90.00
_cell.angle_beta   90.00
_cell.angle_gamma   90.00
#
_symmetry.space_group_name_H-M   'P 1'
#
loop_
_entity.id
_entity.type
_entity.pdbx_description
1 polymer ?
#
loop_
_entity_poly.entity_id
_entity_poly.type
_entity_poly.pdbx_seq_one_letter_code
_entity_poly.pdbx_strand_id
1 'polypeptide(L)'
;MLLMVEEKDMEVKITDLHPTQLYLSEKKLHDIQMLDQSAEIINMDPISILAFGDGFLITDGHHRAYQALLAGRDTISAEFDRDGGDELYALYAQACEERKIDSVLDLKHRILPQDEYEAKWYNWCDGFNQAATLLLERQADEIDKANR
;
A
#
# COMPACT_ATOMS: atom_id res chain seq x y z
N MET A 1 -33.69 4.23 7.51
CA MET A 1 -33.00 4.15 7.24
C MET A 1 -32.05 4.03 7.25
N LEU A 2 -31.60 3.88 7.43
CA LEU A 2 -30.70 3.76 7.43
C LEU A 2 -29.82 3.75 7.01
N LEU A 3 -29.60 3.84 7.06
CA LEU A 3 -28.79 3.87 6.70
C LEU A 3 -27.90 3.36 6.57
N MET A 4 -27.76 2.77 6.20
CA MET A 4 -26.82 2.30 5.93
C MET A 4 -25.90 2.80 5.39
N VAL A 5 -25.47 3.22 5.86
CA VAL A 5 -24.62 3.80 5.39
C VAL A 5 -23.61 3.43 5.26
N GLU A 6 -23.27 3.02 4.81
CA GLU A 6 -22.35 2.70 4.44
C GLU A 6 -21.27 3.29 4.81
N GLU A 7 -20.43 2.69 5.12
CA GLU A 7 -19.22 2.96 5.21
C GLU A 7 -18.75 3.32 3.97
N LYS A 8 -19.04 4.43 3.56
CA LYS A 8 -18.60 4.88 2.42
C LYS A 8 -17.21 5.02 2.27
N ASP A 9 -16.73 4.97 1.14
CA ASP A 9 -15.41 5.30 0.77
C ASP A 9 -15.12 6.72 1.21
N MET A 10 -13.96 6.93 1.73
CA MET A 10 -13.49 8.27 2.07
C MET A 10 -12.47 8.73 1.06
N GLU A 11 -12.31 10.06 0.96
CA GLU A 11 -11.26 10.65 0.15
C GLU A 11 -10.09 10.98 1.04
N VAL A 12 -8.91 10.51 0.70
CA VAL A 12 -7.70 10.79 1.45
C VAL A 12 -6.70 11.53 0.56
N LYS A 13 -5.88 12.37 1.16
CA LYS A 13 -4.85 13.08 0.40
C LYS A 13 -3.76 12.09 0.02
N ILE A 14 -3.35 12.13 -1.24
CA ILE A 14 -2.29 11.23 -1.73
C ILE A 14 -0.99 11.49 -0.97
N THR A 15 -0.74 12.75 -0.58
CA THR A 15 0.46 13.10 0.19
C THR A 15 0.46 12.54 1.60
N ASP A 16 -0.68 12.06 2.10
CA ASP A 16 -0.75 11.44 3.43
C ASP A 16 -0.55 9.92 3.37
N LEU A 17 -0.31 9.38 2.17
CA LEU A 17 -0.17 7.94 1.97
C LEU A 17 1.30 7.52 2.03
N HIS A 18 1.57 6.51 2.83
CA HIS A 18 2.91 5.93 2.96
C HIS A 18 2.91 4.55 2.29
N PRO A 19 3.85 4.29 1.38
CA PRO A 19 3.91 2.99 0.71
C PRO A 19 4.32 1.85 1.63
N THR A 20 3.89 0.66 1.25
CA THR A 20 4.36 -0.60 1.85
C THR A 20 4.91 -1.51 0.76
N GLN A 21 5.23 -0.97 -0.40
CA GLN A 21 5.70 -1.70 -1.56
C GLN A 21 6.95 -1.01 -2.11
N LEU A 22 7.98 -1.80 -2.42
CA LEU A 22 9.27 -1.23 -2.85
C LEU A 22 9.33 -0.89 -4.32
N TYR A 23 8.51 -1.51 -5.14
CA TYR A 23 8.56 -1.35 -6.59
C TYR A 23 7.18 -1.23 -7.18
N LEU A 24 7.09 -0.62 -8.36
CA LEU A 24 5.87 -0.57 -9.17
C LEU A 24 6.13 -1.26 -10.51
N SER A 25 5.07 -1.78 -11.12
CA SER A 25 5.12 -2.39 -12.43
C SER A 25 4.77 -1.37 -13.50
N GLU A 26 5.64 -1.21 -14.48
CA GLU A 26 5.40 -0.35 -15.63
C GLU A 26 4.13 -0.77 -16.37
N LYS A 27 3.94 -2.07 -16.54
CA LYS A 27 2.76 -2.59 -17.22
C LYS A 27 1.46 -2.26 -16.47
N LYS A 28 1.46 -2.45 -15.15
CA LYS A 28 0.27 -2.15 -14.35
C LYS A 28 -0.07 -0.66 -14.39
N LEU A 29 0.95 0.20 -14.36
CA LEU A 29 0.74 1.63 -14.48
C LEU A 29 0.16 2.00 -15.84
N HIS A 30 0.65 1.39 -16.89
CA HIS A 30 0.15 1.63 -18.24
C HIS A 30 -1.32 1.21 -18.36
N ASP A 31 -1.67 0.05 -17.82
CA ASP A 31 -3.04 -0.44 -17.86
C ASP A 31 -4.00 0.52 -17.15
N ILE A 32 -3.59 1.06 -16.00
CA ILE A 32 -4.39 2.04 -15.27
C ILE A 32 -4.49 3.36 -16.05
N GLN A 33 -3.40 3.79 -16.68
CA GLN A 33 -3.40 5.01 -17.49
C GLN A 33 -4.38 4.91 -18.64
N MET A 34 -4.51 3.74 -19.26
CA MET A 34 -5.48 3.53 -20.34
C MET A 34 -6.91 3.67 -19.84
N LEU A 35 -7.20 3.18 -18.62
CA LEU A 35 -8.51 3.37 -18.01
C LEU A 35 -8.77 4.85 -17.72
N ASP A 36 -7.74 5.58 -17.26
CA ASP A 36 -7.87 7.01 -16.97
C ASP A 36 -8.26 7.78 -18.24
N GLN A 37 -7.68 7.42 -19.38
CA GLN A 37 -7.99 8.06 -20.66
C GLN A 37 -9.44 7.85 -21.08
N SER A 38 -10.05 6.75 -20.66
CA SER A 38 -11.45 6.48 -20.95
C SER A 38 -12.37 6.99 -19.84
N ALA A 39 -11.85 7.72 -18.89
CA ALA A 39 -12.56 8.28 -17.73
C ALA A 39 -13.12 7.22 -16.79
N GLU A 40 -12.64 5.99 -16.89
CA GLU A 40 -13.11 4.91 -16.02
C GLU A 40 -12.41 4.90 -14.66
N ILE A 41 -11.35 5.66 -14.49
CA ILE A 41 -10.63 5.68 -13.23
C ILE A 41 -11.49 6.18 -12.08
N ILE A 42 -12.50 7.00 -12.37
CA ILE A 42 -13.40 7.52 -11.34
C ILE A 42 -14.21 6.38 -10.71
N ASN A 43 -14.40 5.31 -11.46
CA ASN A 43 -15.19 4.16 -11.02
C ASN A 43 -14.34 3.01 -10.53
N MET A 44 -13.02 3.20 -10.38
CA MET A 44 -12.16 2.15 -9.86
C MET A 44 -12.45 1.93 -8.38
N ASP A 45 -12.20 0.71 -7.93
CA ASP A 45 -12.34 0.38 -6.51
C ASP A 45 -11.46 1.27 -5.65
N PRO A 46 -11.89 1.61 -4.45
CA PRO A 46 -11.05 2.39 -3.54
C PRO A 46 -9.79 1.61 -3.19
N ILE A 47 -8.73 2.34 -2.88
CA ILE A 47 -7.51 1.70 -2.37
C ILE A 47 -7.76 1.27 -0.92
N SER A 48 -6.98 0.30 -0.44
CA SER A 48 -7.09 -0.16 0.94
C SER A 48 -5.97 0.46 1.77
N ILE A 49 -6.32 0.93 2.95
CA ILE A 49 -5.39 1.67 3.82
C ILE A 49 -5.51 1.22 5.28
N LEU A 50 -4.45 1.55 6.06
CA LEU A 50 -4.44 1.41 7.51
C LEU A 50 -3.99 2.73 8.10
N ALA A 51 -4.45 3.05 9.30
CA ALA A 51 -3.99 4.26 10.00
C ALA A 51 -2.50 4.12 10.34
N PHE A 52 -1.73 5.19 10.17
CA PHE A 52 -0.30 5.19 10.43
C PHE A 52 0.16 6.60 10.77
N GLY A 53 0.47 6.84 12.05
CA GLY A 53 0.82 8.19 12.50
C GLY A 53 -0.30 9.15 12.17
N ASP A 54 0.05 10.26 11.51
CA ASP A 54 -0.93 11.27 11.11
C ASP A 54 -1.52 10.98 9.73
N GLY A 55 -1.08 9.94 9.07
CA GLY A 55 -1.54 9.58 7.73
C GLY A 55 -1.98 8.13 7.66
N PHE A 56 -1.67 7.48 6.53
CA PHE A 56 -2.14 6.12 6.26
C PHE A 56 -1.08 5.30 5.53
N LEU A 57 -1.09 3.99 5.77
CA LEU A 57 -0.34 3.04 4.95
C LEU A 57 -1.24 2.56 3.83
N ILE A 58 -0.68 2.35 2.65
CA ILE A 58 -1.40 1.70 1.56
C ILE A 58 -1.17 0.19 1.73
N THR A 59 -2.24 -0.59 1.81
CA THR A 59 -2.12 -2.05 1.82
C THR A 59 -2.42 -2.63 0.44
N ASP A 60 -3.26 -1.96 -0.35
CA ASP A 60 -3.55 -2.35 -1.72
C ASP A 60 -3.89 -1.12 -2.53
N GLY A 61 -3.31 -1.01 -3.71
CA GLY A 61 -3.61 0.08 -4.61
C GLY A 61 -2.47 1.06 -4.85
N HIS A 62 -1.22 0.65 -4.63
CA HIS A 62 -0.07 1.51 -4.88
C HIS A 62 -0.03 2.06 -6.31
N HIS A 63 -0.32 1.22 -7.30
CA HIS A 63 -0.31 1.65 -8.70
C HIS A 63 -1.40 2.67 -8.98
N ARG A 64 -2.58 2.48 -8.40
CA ARG A 64 -3.70 3.43 -8.55
C ARG A 64 -3.35 4.78 -7.91
N ALA A 65 -2.76 4.75 -6.72
CA ALA A 65 -2.36 5.97 -6.03
C ALA A 65 -1.29 6.73 -6.81
N TYR A 66 -0.29 6.01 -7.34
CA TYR A 66 0.78 6.63 -8.12
C TYR A 66 0.21 7.26 -9.40
N GLN A 67 -0.64 6.54 -10.12
CA GLN A 67 -1.22 7.07 -11.35
C GLN A 67 -2.13 8.28 -11.07
N ALA A 68 -2.87 8.26 -9.98
CA ALA A 68 -3.70 9.40 -9.59
C ALA A 68 -2.83 10.63 -9.32
N LEU A 69 -1.69 10.44 -8.67
CA LEU A 69 -0.74 11.52 -8.42
C LEU A 69 -0.22 12.10 -9.72
N LEU A 70 0.17 11.25 -10.67
CA LEU A 70 0.66 11.70 -11.98
C LEU A 70 -0.41 12.43 -12.77
N ALA A 71 -1.68 12.07 -12.58
CA ALA A 71 -2.79 12.74 -13.24
C ALA A 71 -3.14 14.08 -12.61
N GLY A 72 -2.41 14.49 -11.58
CA GLY A 72 -2.61 15.79 -10.93
C GLY A 72 -3.71 15.79 -9.88
N ARG A 73 -4.13 14.63 -9.40
CA ARG A 73 -5.14 14.55 -8.36
C ARG A 73 -4.54 14.77 -6.99
N ASP A 74 -5.28 15.41 -6.11
CA ASP A 74 -4.84 15.65 -4.74
C ASP A 74 -5.31 14.55 -3.81
N THR A 75 -6.43 13.93 -4.13
CA THR A 75 -7.05 12.92 -3.27
C THR A 75 -7.38 11.66 -4.05
N ILE A 76 -7.61 10.59 -3.32
CA ILE A 76 -8.02 9.32 -3.91
C ILE A 76 -9.02 8.64 -2.96
N SER A 77 -9.95 7.90 -3.54
CA SER A 77 -10.94 7.16 -2.78
C SER A 77 -10.27 5.99 -2.06
N ALA A 78 -10.59 5.80 -0.80
CA ALA A 78 -9.96 4.77 0.04
C ALA A 78 -10.95 4.16 1.01
N GLU A 79 -10.65 2.95 1.47
CA GLU A 79 -11.38 2.29 2.53
C GLU A 79 -10.39 1.61 3.45
N PHE A 80 -10.76 1.39 4.70
CA PHE A 80 -9.88 0.71 5.64
C PHE A 80 -9.82 -0.78 5.31
N ASP A 81 -8.58 -1.31 5.35
CA ASP A 81 -8.34 -2.73 5.21
C ASP A 81 -8.78 -3.42 6.50
N ARG A 82 -9.63 -4.41 6.39
CA ARG A 82 -10.17 -5.12 7.55
C ARG A 82 -9.68 -6.56 7.65
N ASP A 83 -8.71 -6.92 6.81
CA ASP A 83 -8.20 -8.28 6.76
C ASP A 83 -7.11 -8.57 7.78
N GLY A 84 -6.72 -7.59 8.58
CA GLY A 84 -5.65 -7.73 9.56
C GLY A 84 -4.28 -7.53 8.94
N GLY A 85 -3.25 -7.94 9.66
CA GLY A 85 -1.88 -7.81 9.16
C GLY A 85 -1.24 -6.47 9.45
N ASP A 86 -1.81 -5.68 10.34
CA ASP A 86 -1.31 -4.34 10.66
C ASP A 86 0.18 -4.35 11.03
N GLU A 87 0.59 -5.32 11.84
CA GLU A 87 1.98 -5.42 12.29
C GLU A 87 2.92 -5.74 11.13
N LEU A 88 2.50 -6.60 10.23
CA LEU A 88 3.30 -6.96 9.06
C LEU A 88 3.43 -5.76 8.12
N TYR A 89 2.34 -5.05 7.87
CA TYR A 89 2.38 -3.85 7.01
C TYR A 89 3.25 -2.76 7.63
N ALA A 90 3.26 -2.62 8.95
CA ALA A 90 4.14 -1.67 9.61
C ALA A 90 5.62 -2.02 9.35
N LEU A 91 5.97 -3.30 9.31
CA LEU A 91 7.32 -3.73 8.97
C LEU A 91 7.66 -3.45 7.50
N TYR A 92 6.71 -3.62 6.59
CA TYR A 92 6.90 -3.23 5.20
C TYR A 92 7.11 -1.73 5.08
N ALA A 93 6.35 -0.93 5.83
CA ALA A 93 6.51 0.51 5.84
C ALA A 93 7.92 0.89 6.32
N GLN A 94 8.42 0.21 7.35
CA GLN A 94 9.76 0.44 7.85
C GLN A 94 10.82 0.12 6.78
N ALA A 95 10.64 -0.98 6.05
CA ALA A 95 11.54 -1.34 4.95
C ALA A 95 11.55 -0.24 3.87
N CYS A 96 10.39 0.35 3.60
CA CYS A 96 10.30 1.48 2.66
C CYS A 96 11.05 2.69 3.22
N GLU A 97 10.85 3.03 4.49
CA GLU A 97 11.53 4.17 5.11
C GLU A 97 13.04 4.02 5.06
N GLU A 98 13.55 2.82 5.28
CA GLU A 98 14.99 2.55 5.22
C GLU A 98 15.57 2.82 3.83
N ARG A 99 14.72 2.82 2.82
CA ARG A 99 15.11 3.09 1.43
C ARG A 99 14.67 4.47 0.97
N LYS A 100 14.24 5.30 1.92
CA LYS A 100 13.77 6.68 1.66
C LYS A 100 12.52 6.72 0.79
N ILE A 101 11.67 5.72 0.93
CA ILE A 101 10.37 5.67 0.29
C ILE A 101 9.36 6.05 1.36
N ASP A 102 9.03 7.34 1.45
CA ASP A 102 8.12 7.86 2.47
C ASP A 102 6.80 8.32 1.89
N SER A 103 6.72 8.48 0.59
CA SER A 103 5.51 8.94 -0.09
C SER A 103 5.35 8.21 -1.41
N VAL A 104 4.15 8.31 -1.96
CA VAL A 104 3.85 7.67 -3.26
C VAL A 104 4.79 8.18 -4.36
N LEU A 105 5.12 9.48 -4.32
CA LEU A 105 6.01 10.06 -5.32
C LEU A 105 7.42 9.43 -5.30
N ASP A 106 7.86 8.97 -4.14
CA ASP A 106 9.19 8.37 -4.01
C ASP A 106 9.33 7.07 -4.80
N LEU A 107 8.22 6.50 -5.26
CA LEU A 107 8.25 5.30 -6.08
C LEU A 107 8.62 5.58 -7.54
N LYS A 108 8.75 6.84 -7.93
CA LYS A 108 9.03 7.23 -9.33
C LYS A 108 10.30 6.62 -9.90
N HIS A 109 11.29 6.34 -9.06
CA HIS A 109 12.54 5.75 -9.51
C HIS A 109 12.59 4.23 -9.30
N ARG A 110 11.46 3.64 -8.96
CA ARG A 110 11.37 2.22 -8.64
C ARG A 110 10.34 1.50 -9.51
N ILE A 111 10.14 2.02 -10.71
CA ILE A 111 9.22 1.45 -11.69
C ILE A 111 10.00 0.49 -12.57
N LEU A 112 9.55 -0.76 -12.65
CA LEU A 112 10.24 -1.84 -13.36
C LEU A 112 9.35 -2.45 -14.44
N PRO A 113 9.96 -2.97 -15.52
CA PRO A 113 9.21 -3.82 -16.45
C PRO A 113 8.58 -4.99 -15.69
N GLN A 114 7.48 -5.51 -16.21
CA GLN A 114 6.68 -6.51 -15.49
C GLN A 114 7.49 -7.73 -15.04
N ASP A 115 8.36 -8.26 -15.89
CA ASP A 115 9.17 -9.43 -15.55
C ASP A 115 10.17 -9.14 -14.42
N GLU A 116 10.81 -7.98 -14.45
CA GLU A 116 11.72 -7.57 -13.37
C GLU A 116 10.96 -7.28 -12.08
N TYR A 117 9.77 -6.68 -12.21
CA TYR A 117 8.91 -6.41 -11.06
C TYR A 117 8.54 -7.71 -10.35
N GLU A 118 8.11 -8.72 -11.13
CA GLU A 118 7.75 -10.01 -10.56
C GLU A 118 8.96 -10.67 -9.89
N ALA A 119 10.11 -10.66 -10.57
CA ALA A 119 11.31 -11.28 -10.02
C ALA A 119 11.82 -10.59 -8.76
N LYS A 120 11.90 -9.26 -8.78
CA LYS A 120 12.46 -8.52 -7.65
C LYS A 120 11.48 -8.37 -6.49
N TRP A 121 10.25 -7.97 -6.80
CA TRP A 121 9.29 -7.66 -5.74
C TRP A 121 8.75 -8.93 -5.08
N TYR A 122 8.35 -9.90 -5.86
CA TYR A 122 7.76 -11.12 -5.28
C TYR A 122 8.81 -11.94 -4.53
N ASN A 123 10.02 -12.05 -5.06
CA ASN A 123 11.09 -12.76 -4.34
C ASN A 123 11.47 -12.04 -3.05
N TRP A 124 11.52 -10.72 -3.10
CA TRP A 124 11.81 -9.94 -1.89
C TRP A 124 10.71 -10.14 -0.85
N CYS A 125 9.44 -10.12 -1.29
CA CYS A 125 8.30 -10.34 -0.40
C CYS A 125 8.36 -11.71 0.27
N ASP A 126 8.69 -12.75 -0.49
CA ASP A 126 8.77 -14.09 0.07
C ASP A 126 9.79 -14.17 1.21
N GLY A 127 10.98 -13.65 0.98
CA GLY A 127 12.02 -13.64 2.01
C GLY A 127 11.67 -12.76 3.20
N PHE A 128 11.15 -11.57 2.91
CA PHE A 128 10.79 -10.62 3.95
C PHE A 128 9.64 -11.15 4.80
N ASN A 129 8.62 -11.75 4.19
CA ASN A 129 7.48 -12.30 4.90
C ASN A 129 7.92 -13.41 5.86
N GLN A 130 8.84 -14.27 5.43
CA GLN A 130 9.35 -15.33 6.29
C GLN A 130 10.07 -14.74 7.51
N ALA A 131 10.95 -13.79 7.28
CA ALA A 131 11.72 -13.16 8.36
C ALA A 131 10.81 -12.36 9.30
N ALA A 132 9.87 -11.59 8.74
CA ALA A 132 8.95 -10.77 9.51
C ALA A 132 8.02 -11.63 10.37
N THR A 133 7.50 -12.71 9.80
CA THR A 133 6.61 -13.61 10.53
C THR A 133 7.32 -14.24 11.72
N LEU A 134 8.57 -14.70 11.51
CA LEU A 134 9.37 -15.26 12.61
C LEU A 134 9.63 -14.22 13.70
N LEU A 135 9.91 -12.98 13.32
CA LEU A 135 10.14 -11.92 14.28
C LEU A 135 8.89 -11.64 15.12
N LEU A 136 7.73 -11.54 14.48
CA LEU A 136 6.47 -11.28 15.16
C LEU A 136 6.07 -12.43 16.09
N GLU A 137 6.30 -13.67 15.66
CA GLU A 137 6.05 -14.84 16.49
C GLU A 137 6.94 -14.83 17.73
N ARG A 138 8.21 -14.48 17.55
CA ARG A 138 9.14 -14.41 18.68
C ARG A 138 8.74 -13.34 19.68
N GLN A 139 8.32 -12.17 19.19
CA GLN A 139 7.85 -11.09 20.05
C GLN A 139 6.60 -11.50 20.82
N ALA A 140 5.68 -12.20 20.18
CA ALA A 140 4.46 -12.68 20.84
C ALA A 140 4.80 -13.68 21.94
N ASP A 141 5.76 -14.59 21.69
CA ASP A 141 6.21 -15.56 22.70
C ASP A 141 6.84 -14.87 23.91
N GLU A 142 7.64 -13.84 23.67
CA GLU A 142 8.30 -13.09 24.74
C GLU A 142 7.27 -12.36 25.59
N ILE A 143 6.25 -11.78 24.97
CA ILE A 143 5.17 -11.11 25.69
C ILE A 143 4.39 -12.12 26.52
N ASP A 144 4.08 -13.28 25.97
CA ASP A 144 3.36 -14.33 26.68
C ASP A 144 4.15 -14.80 27.90
N LYS A 145 5.46 -15.01 27.74
CA LYS A 145 6.31 -15.41 28.85
C LYS A 145 6.38 -14.35 29.95
N ALA A 146 6.41 -13.08 29.56
CA ALA A 146 6.45 -11.99 30.52
C ALA A 146 5.16 -11.86 31.33
N ASN A 147 4.05 -12.36 30.79
CA ASN A 147 2.75 -12.28 31.46
C ASN A 147 2.38 -13.51 32.27
N ARG A 148 3.28 -14.47 32.42
CA ARG A 148 3.05 -15.66 33.23
C ARG A 148 3.40 -15.45 34.71
#